data_12a5a7ce64f18f6cfbe31d2013a75748
#
_entry.id   12a5a7ce64f18f6cfbe31d2013a75748
#
_cell.length_a   1.000
_cell.length_b   1.000
_cell.length_c   1.000
_cell.angle_alpha   90.00
_cell.angle_beta   90.00
_cell.angle_gamma   90.00
#
_symmetry.space_group_name_H-M   'P 1'
#
loop_
_entity.id
_entity.type
_entity.pdbx_description
1 polymer ?
#
loop_
_entity_poly.entity_id
_entity_poly.type
_entity_poly.pdbx_seq_one_letter_code
_entity_poly.pdbx_strand_id
1 'polypeptide(L)'
;GPSGPVKGWGIRDPLGFSLLSAVGLLDTATRYAFLPFLPFLLMEKGAEIESVGFAMTLVFAGGAVGKFACGLLAERFGIIRTVVLTEICTALGIVALLFAPLLVALLILPLIGVALNGTSSVLYGTVSEFVDENRQARAFSLFYTIGLGSGAVAPIIFGAIGDAVSVTFSLGLVAAMAMLIIALCPFLAPKIAKNAA
;
A
#
# COMPACT_ATOMS: atom_id res chain seq x y z
N GLY A 1 -5.60 37.60 15.56
CA GLY A 1 -6.16 38.34 14.43
C GLY A 1 -6.67 37.37 13.37
N PRO A 2 -7.72 37.69 12.62
CA PRO A 2 -8.24 36.76 11.61
C PRO A 2 -7.21 36.56 10.51
N SER A 3 -6.66 35.36 10.44
CA SER A 3 -5.84 34.93 9.32
C SER A 3 -6.69 34.99 8.05
N GLY A 4 -6.32 35.87 7.12
CA GLY A 4 -6.99 35.99 5.83
C GLY A 4 -7.07 34.62 5.10
N PRO A 5 -7.91 34.50 4.06
CA PRO A 5 -8.13 33.24 3.40
C PRO A 5 -6.80 32.71 2.83
N VAL A 6 -6.25 31.68 3.49
CA VAL A 6 -5.05 30.98 3.00
C VAL A 6 -5.39 30.40 1.63
N LYS A 7 -4.85 30.95 0.56
CA LYS A 7 -5.04 30.45 -0.81
C LYS A 7 -4.24 29.15 -0.96
N GLY A 8 -4.85 28.09 -1.52
CA GLY A 8 -4.19 26.83 -1.85
C GLY A 8 -4.66 25.60 -1.07
N TRP A 9 -3.93 24.51 -1.17
CA TRP A 9 -4.24 23.18 -0.60
C TRP A 9 -3.83 23.04 0.88
N GLY A 10 -3.16 24.04 1.47
CA GLY A 10 -2.66 23.98 2.84
C GLY A 10 -1.40 23.12 3.01
N ILE A 11 -0.69 22.81 1.94
CA ILE A 11 0.53 22.01 1.97
C ILE A 11 1.70 22.88 2.44
N ARG A 12 2.30 22.54 3.59
CA ARG A 12 3.45 23.24 4.19
C ARG A 12 4.79 22.84 3.58
N ASP A 13 4.98 21.55 3.32
CA ASP A 13 6.16 21.00 2.62
C ASP A 13 5.71 20.29 1.34
N PRO A 14 5.72 20.99 0.18
CA PRO A 14 5.31 20.41 -1.10
C PRO A 14 6.13 19.20 -1.52
N LEU A 15 7.44 19.19 -1.23
CA LEU A 15 8.31 18.07 -1.57
C LEU A 15 8.01 16.83 -0.69
N GLY A 16 7.86 17.04 0.62
CA GLY A 16 7.49 15.98 1.55
C GLY A 16 6.13 15.38 1.21
N PHE A 17 5.13 16.24 0.94
CA PHE A 17 3.81 15.81 0.52
C PHE A 17 3.83 15.05 -0.83
N SER A 18 4.62 15.50 -1.79
CA SER A 18 4.76 14.84 -3.10
C SER A 18 5.42 13.46 -2.96
N LEU A 19 6.47 13.34 -2.12
CA LEU A 19 7.11 12.05 -1.83
C LEU A 19 6.15 11.09 -1.12
N LEU A 20 5.42 11.59 -0.12
CA LEU A 20 4.38 10.79 0.56
C LEU A 20 3.29 10.34 -0.40
N SER A 21 2.85 11.24 -1.30
CA SER A 21 1.85 10.94 -2.32
C SER A 21 2.35 9.91 -3.33
N ALA A 22 3.63 9.97 -3.72
CA ALA A 22 4.24 8.97 -4.60
C ALA A 22 4.30 7.59 -3.93
N VAL A 23 4.68 7.52 -2.65
CA VAL A 23 4.65 6.29 -1.87
C VAL A 23 3.22 5.77 -1.75
N GLY A 24 2.25 6.62 -1.42
CA GLY A 24 0.83 6.25 -1.32
C GLY A 24 0.21 5.79 -2.65
N LEU A 25 0.63 6.40 -3.77
CA LEU A 25 0.25 6.00 -5.11
C LEU A 25 0.73 4.58 -5.41
N LEU A 26 2.01 4.29 -5.14
CA LEU A 26 2.61 2.97 -5.37
C LEU A 26 2.01 1.91 -4.45
N ASP A 27 1.80 2.21 -3.16
CA ASP A 27 1.15 1.31 -2.20
C ASP A 27 -0.27 0.94 -2.66
N THR A 28 -1.06 1.94 -3.06
CA THR A 28 -2.42 1.70 -3.56
C THR A 28 -2.40 0.92 -4.87
N ALA A 29 -1.51 1.26 -5.80
CA ALA A 29 -1.34 0.53 -7.05
C ALA A 29 -0.94 -0.93 -6.79
N THR A 30 -0.03 -1.19 -5.86
CA THR A 30 0.39 -2.55 -5.47
C THR A 30 -0.81 -3.38 -5.01
N ARG A 31 -1.63 -2.83 -4.15
CA ARG A 31 -2.82 -3.50 -3.62
C ARG A 31 -3.85 -3.81 -4.70
N TYR A 32 -4.18 -2.82 -5.54
CA TYR A 32 -5.17 -2.96 -6.61
C TYR A 32 -4.64 -3.74 -7.82
N ALA A 33 -3.31 -3.87 -7.97
CA ALA A 33 -2.71 -4.77 -8.93
C ALA A 33 -2.59 -6.22 -8.41
N PHE A 34 -2.57 -6.44 -7.09
CA PHE A 34 -2.47 -7.76 -6.48
C PHE A 34 -3.84 -8.43 -6.29
N LEU A 35 -4.76 -7.74 -5.60
CA LEU A 35 -6.01 -8.35 -5.15
C LEU A 35 -6.90 -8.92 -6.28
N PRO A 36 -7.09 -8.24 -7.43
CA PRO A 36 -7.91 -8.79 -8.51
C PRO A 36 -7.33 -10.02 -9.17
N PHE A 37 -5.99 -10.18 -9.15
CA PHE A 37 -5.32 -11.31 -9.82
C PHE A 37 -5.04 -12.48 -8.87
N LEU A 38 -5.17 -12.29 -7.55
CA LEU A 38 -5.03 -13.36 -6.56
C LEU A 38 -5.96 -14.55 -6.82
N PRO A 39 -7.26 -14.38 -7.12
CA PRO A 39 -8.13 -15.48 -7.49
C PRO A 39 -7.60 -16.34 -8.64
N PHE A 40 -7.11 -15.69 -9.71
CA PHE A 40 -6.58 -16.40 -10.88
C PHE A 40 -5.34 -17.22 -10.51
N LEU A 41 -4.41 -16.65 -9.75
CA LEU A 41 -3.22 -17.36 -9.28
C LEU A 41 -3.60 -18.57 -8.41
N LEU A 42 -4.60 -18.45 -7.54
CA LEU A 42 -5.04 -19.57 -6.70
C LEU A 42 -5.73 -20.67 -7.51
N MET A 43 -6.52 -20.30 -8.52
CA MET A 43 -7.12 -21.26 -9.45
C MET A 43 -6.06 -22.00 -10.29
N GLU A 44 -5.01 -21.31 -10.74
CA GLU A 44 -3.87 -21.94 -11.41
C GLU A 44 -3.16 -22.96 -10.50
N LYS A 45 -3.20 -22.76 -9.17
CA LYS A 45 -2.67 -23.69 -8.16
C LYS A 45 -3.66 -24.81 -7.81
N GLY A 46 -4.81 -24.90 -8.47
CA GLY A 46 -5.82 -25.91 -8.27
C GLY A 46 -6.85 -25.59 -7.18
N ALA A 47 -6.97 -24.30 -6.78
CA ALA A 47 -8.03 -23.91 -5.85
C ALA A 47 -9.41 -23.98 -6.52
N GLU A 48 -10.38 -24.58 -5.83
CA GLU A 48 -11.79 -24.48 -6.16
C GLU A 48 -12.34 -23.11 -5.79
N ILE A 49 -13.45 -22.70 -6.39
CA ILE A 49 -14.02 -21.36 -6.20
C ILE A 49 -14.35 -21.03 -4.74
N GLU A 50 -14.75 -22.03 -3.97
CA GLU A 50 -15.01 -21.91 -2.53
C GLU A 50 -13.72 -21.58 -1.76
N SER A 51 -12.63 -22.27 -2.10
CA SER A 51 -11.30 -22.01 -1.53
C SER A 51 -10.79 -20.62 -1.87
N VAL A 52 -11.08 -20.12 -3.07
CA VAL A 52 -10.76 -18.73 -3.46
C VAL A 52 -11.52 -17.72 -2.60
N GLY A 53 -12.82 -17.93 -2.38
CA GLY A 53 -13.62 -17.09 -1.50
C GLY A 53 -13.08 -17.07 -0.07
N PHE A 54 -12.69 -18.22 0.46
CA PHE A 54 -12.04 -18.32 1.77
C PHE A 54 -10.69 -17.59 1.81
N ALA A 55 -9.87 -17.75 0.78
CA ALA A 55 -8.58 -17.05 0.64
C ALA A 55 -8.74 -15.53 0.66
N MET A 56 -9.71 -14.99 -0.07
CA MET A 56 -10.03 -13.56 -0.05
C MET A 56 -10.44 -13.09 1.34
N THR A 57 -11.24 -13.89 2.04
CA THR A 57 -11.62 -13.61 3.43
C THR A 57 -10.39 -13.54 4.34
N LEU A 58 -9.43 -14.45 4.20
CA LEU A 58 -8.18 -14.44 4.97
C LEU A 58 -7.36 -13.17 4.72
N VAL A 59 -7.23 -12.73 3.48
CA VAL A 59 -6.51 -11.48 3.14
C VAL A 59 -7.21 -10.27 3.74
N PHE A 60 -8.53 -10.17 3.63
CA PHE A 60 -9.26 -9.02 4.17
C PHE A 60 -9.30 -9.02 5.70
N ALA A 61 -9.44 -10.20 6.33
CA ALA A 61 -9.35 -10.33 7.79
C ALA A 61 -7.94 -9.91 8.29
N GLY A 62 -6.88 -10.40 7.63
CA GLY A 62 -5.52 -9.95 7.88
C GLY A 62 -5.38 -8.44 7.70
N GLY A 63 -5.97 -7.89 6.64
CA GLY A 63 -5.98 -6.45 6.36
C GLY A 63 -6.65 -5.62 7.45
N ALA A 64 -7.75 -6.09 8.01
CA ALA A 64 -8.41 -5.42 9.13
C ALA A 64 -7.49 -5.38 10.37
N VAL A 65 -6.85 -6.50 10.70
CA VAL A 65 -5.85 -6.58 11.79
C VAL A 65 -4.66 -5.67 11.49
N GLY A 66 -4.18 -5.66 10.23
CA GLY A 66 -3.04 -4.88 9.78
C GLY A 66 -3.22 -3.38 9.99
N LYS A 67 -4.40 -2.85 9.76
CA LYS A 67 -4.69 -1.43 9.99
C LYS A 67 -4.45 -1.00 11.44
N PHE A 68 -4.84 -1.83 12.40
CA PHE A 68 -4.60 -1.55 13.82
C PHE A 68 -3.14 -1.81 14.21
N ALA A 69 -2.63 -2.99 13.86
CA ALA A 69 -1.28 -3.41 14.23
C ALA A 69 -0.21 -2.47 13.66
N CYS A 70 -0.32 -2.05 12.41
CA CYS A 70 0.66 -1.16 11.78
C CYS A 70 0.56 0.28 12.31
N GLY A 71 -0.61 0.75 12.73
CA GLY A 71 -0.75 2.00 13.48
C GLY A 71 0.08 1.98 14.76
N LEU A 72 -0.11 0.96 15.61
CA LEU A 72 0.66 0.78 16.85
C LEU A 72 2.17 0.58 16.59
N LEU A 73 2.53 -0.13 15.53
CA LEU A 73 3.93 -0.29 15.13
C LEU A 73 4.55 1.05 14.72
N ALA A 74 3.83 1.89 13.99
CA ALA A 74 4.29 3.21 13.58
C ALA A 74 4.51 4.15 14.77
N GLU A 75 3.63 4.11 15.77
CA GLU A 75 3.81 4.85 17.02
C GLU A 75 5.05 4.38 17.80
N ARG A 76 5.30 3.06 17.83
CA ARG A 76 6.40 2.49 18.64
C ARG A 76 7.76 2.52 17.93
N PHE A 77 7.80 2.22 16.65
CA PHE A 77 9.06 2.03 15.88
C PHE A 77 9.31 3.14 14.85
N GLY A 78 8.33 4.01 14.67
CA GLY A 78 8.36 5.09 13.68
C GLY A 78 7.76 4.72 12.33
N ILE A 79 7.27 5.74 11.64
CA ILE A 79 6.53 5.64 10.38
C ILE A 79 7.34 4.90 9.31
N ILE A 80 8.55 5.39 9.02
CA ILE A 80 9.39 4.85 7.93
C ILE A 80 9.78 3.39 8.16
N ARG A 81 10.14 3.02 9.38
CA ARG A 81 10.50 1.63 9.69
C ARG A 81 9.31 0.69 9.51
N THR A 82 8.12 1.15 9.89
CA THR A 82 6.88 0.38 9.71
C THR A 82 6.57 0.21 8.23
N VAL A 83 6.64 1.27 7.41
CA VAL A 83 6.43 1.21 5.97
C VAL A 83 7.44 0.26 5.32
N VAL A 84 8.73 0.38 5.63
CA VAL A 84 9.76 -0.51 5.08
C VAL A 84 9.49 -1.97 5.45
N LEU A 85 9.14 -2.24 6.70
CA LEU A 85 8.83 -3.60 7.16
C LEU A 85 7.62 -4.18 6.42
N THR A 86 6.53 -3.43 6.32
CA THR A 86 5.31 -3.90 5.66
C THR A 86 5.52 -4.11 4.16
N GLU A 87 6.29 -3.24 3.48
CA GLU A 87 6.59 -3.39 2.05
C GLU A 87 7.53 -4.59 1.78
N ILE A 88 8.51 -4.84 2.65
CA ILE A 88 9.32 -6.06 2.58
C ILE A 88 8.42 -7.30 2.74
N CYS A 89 7.55 -7.30 3.74
CA CYS A 89 6.63 -8.42 3.97
C CYS A 89 5.67 -8.61 2.79
N THR A 90 5.17 -7.52 2.19
CA THR A 90 4.31 -7.57 1.00
C THR A 90 5.06 -8.16 -0.19
N ALA A 91 6.25 -7.65 -0.50
CA ALA A 91 7.05 -8.13 -1.63
C ALA A 91 7.43 -9.60 -1.47
N LEU A 92 7.98 -9.98 -0.30
CA LEU A 92 8.35 -11.37 -0.01
C LEU A 92 7.13 -12.28 0.04
N GLY A 93 6.01 -11.82 0.59
CA GLY A 93 4.76 -12.56 0.63
C GLY A 93 4.23 -12.86 -0.78
N ILE A 94 4.22 -11.86 -1.67
CA ILE A 94 3.81 -12.05 -3.07
C ILE A 94 4.75 -13.05 -3.75
N VAL A 95 6.06 -12.89 -3.64
CA VAL A 95 7.04 -13.80 -4.23
C VAL A 95 6.88 -15.21 -3.68
N ALA A 96 6.74 -15.37 -2.36
CA ALA A 96 6.50 -16.66 -1.75
C ALA A 96 5.20 -17.30 -2.27
N LEU A 97 4.15 -16.51 -2.44
CA LEU A 97 2.87 -16.97 -2.96
C LEU A 97 2.99 -17.51 -4.39
N LEU A 98 3.84 -16.92 -5.24
CA LEU A 98 4.04 -17.39 -6.61
C LEU A 98 4.57 -18.84 -6.66
N PHE A 99 5.44 -19.20 -5.73
CA PHE A 99 6.11 -20.51 -5.71
C PHE A 99 5.49 -21.51 -4.71
N ALA A 100 4.68 -21.05 -3.76
CA ALA A 100 4.08 -21.90 -2.74
C ALA A 100 3.01 -22.85 -3.32
N PRO A 101 2.90 -24.08 -2.83
CA PRO A 101 1.74 -24.91 -3.07
C PRO A 101 0.49 -24.29 -2.40
N LEU A 102 -0.71 -24.68 -2.87
CA LEU A 102 -1.97 -24.05 -2.47
C LEU A 102 -2.15 -23.96 -0.94
N LEU A 103 -1.87 -25.02 -0.20
CA LEU A 103 -2.02 -25.02 1.26
C LEU A 103 -1.13 -23.97 1.94
N VAL A 104 0.13 -23.88 1.52
CA VAL A 104 1.08 -22.89 2.06
C VAL A 104 0.65 -21.48 1.64
N ALA A 105 0.18 -21.31 0.40
CA ALA A 105 -0.39 -20.06 -0.08
C ALA A 105 -1.51 -19.57 0.85
N LEU A 106 -2.49 -20.42 1.17
CA LEU A 106 -3.58 -20.08 2.08
C LEU A 106 -3.10 -19.68 3.49
N LEU A 107 -2.05 -20.32 4.00
CA LEU A 107 -1.51 -20.01 5.33
C LEU A 107 -0.79 -18.66 5.38
N ILE A 108 -0.17 -18.20 4.29
CA ILE A 108 0.54 -16.91 4.26
C ILE A 108 -0.36 -15.73 3.91
N LEU A 109 -1.54 -15.96 3.32
CA LEU A 109 -2.45 -14.89 2.90
C LEU A 109 -2.88 -13.93 4.02
N PRO A 110 -3.17 -14.35 5.26
CA PRO A 110 -3.48 -13.42 6.35
C PRO A 110 -2.32 -12.46 6.62
N LEU A 111 -1.07 -12.95 6.58
CA LEU A 111 0.12 -12.13 6.79
C LEU A 111 0.33 -11.12 5.66
N ILE A 112 0.12 -11.56 4.42
CA ILE A 112 0.12 -10.66 3.25
C ILE A 112 -0.97 -9.59 3.43
N GLY A 113 -2.16 -9.99 3.89
CA GLY A 113 -3.26 -9.06 4.17
C GLY A 113 -2.88 -8.00 5.20
N VAL A 114 -2.23 -8.41 6.31
CA VAL A 114 -1.71 -7.50 7.36
C VAL A 114 -0.75 -6.48 6.74
N ALA A 115 0.25 -6.93 6.01
CA ALA A 115 1.26 -6.06 5.41
C ALA A 115 0.65 -5.12 4.37
N LEU A 116 -0.06 -5.69 3.39
CA LEU A 116 -0.64 -4.98 2.24
C LEU A 116 -1.61 -3.86 2.63
N ASN A 117 -2.39 -4.04 3.68
CA ASN A 117 -3.36 -3.04 4.14
C ASN A 117 -2.85 -2.18 5.30
N GLY A 118 -1.82 -2.64 6.00
CA GLY A 118 -1.23 -1.93 7.12
C GLY A 118 -0.50 -0.67 6.70
N THR A 119 0.27 -0.73 5.61
CA THR A 119 1.02 0.42 5.06
C THR A 119 0.12 1.62 4.82
N SER A 120 -1.03 1.42 4.20
CA SER A 120 -1.95 2.52 3.87
C SER A 120 -2.41 3.30 5.11
N SER A 121 -2.70 2.61 6.24
CA SER A 121 -3.10 3.28 7.48
C SER A 121 -2.02 4.22 8.01
N VAL A 122 -0.76 3.78 7.95
CA VAL A 122 0.40 4.57 8.37
C VAL A 122 0.58 5.79 7.46
N LEU A 123 0.49 5.61 6.14
CA LEU A 123 0.64 6.69 5.16
C LEU A 123 -0.47 7.74 5.31
N TYR A 124 -1.72 7.32 5.49
CA TYR A 124 -2.84 8.24 5.74
C TYR A 124 -2.62 9.07 7.01
N GLY A 125 -2.19 8.44 8.11
CA GLY A 125 -1.87 9.14 9.35
C GLY A 125 -0.76 10.17 9.18
N THR A 126 0.18 9.93 8.28
CA THR A 126 1.34 10.82 8.02
C THR A 126 0.99 12.05 7.20
N VAL A 127 -0.15 12.09 6.50
CA VAL A 127 -0.56 13.26 5.69
C VAL A 127 -0.62 14.54 6.54
N SER A 128 -1.08 14.44 7.78
CA SER A 128 -1.20 15.57 8.72
C SER A 128 0.14 16.27 9.00
N GLU A 129 1.26 15.55 8.92
CA GLU A 129 2.60 16.09 9.16
C GLU A 129 3.01 17.17 8.13
N PHE A 130 2.43 17.13 6.93
CA PHE A 130 2.81 17.99 5.80
C PHE A 130 1.82 19.11 5.49
N VAL A 131 0.73 19.24 6.28
CA VAL A 131 -0.36 20.15 5.96
C VAL A 131 -0.81 20.99 7.15
N ASP A 132 -1.44 22.15 6.88
CA ASP A 132 -2.01 23.00 7.90
C ASP A 132 -3.25 22.35 8.52
N GLU A 133 -3.40 22.44 9.85
CA GLU A 133 -4.53 21.89 10.60
C GLU A 133 -5.90 22.30 10.05
N ASN A 134 -6.04 23.56 9.64
CA ASN A 134 -7.29 24.11 9.10
C ASN A 134 -7.64 23.62 7.70
N ARG A 135 -6.75 22.87 7.03
CA ARG A 135 -6.91 22.42 5.65
C ARG A 135 -6.63 20.93 5.42
N GLN A 136 -6.50 20.18 6.48
CA GLN A 136 -6.25 18.74 6.41
C GLN A 136 -7.23 18.01 5.48
N ALA A 137 -8.53 18.34 5.55
CA ALA A 137 -9.54 17.69 4.71
C ALA A 137 -9.25 17.81 3.20
N ARG A 138 -8.75 18.96 2.73
CA ARG A 138 -8.39 19.15 1.31
C ARG A 138 -7.18 18.33 0.91
N ALA A 139 -6.14 18.35 1.74
CA ALA A 139 -4.91 17.60 1.47
C ALA A 139 -5.17 16.08 1.54
N PHE A 140 -5.97 15.61 2.49
CA PHE A 140 -6.43 14.23 2.54
C PHE A 140 -7.20 13.84 1.29
N SER A 141 -8.12 14.70 0.81
CA SER A 141 -8.88 14.44 -0.41
C SER A 141 -7.95 14.34 -1.63
N LEU A 142 -6.94 15.20 -1.73
CA LEU A 142 -5.95 15.15 -2.81
C LEU A 142 -5.14 13.85 -2.75
N PHE A 143 -4.59 13.52 -1.57
CA PHE A 143 -3.83 12.30 -1.35
C PHE A 143 -4.65 11.06 -1.68
N TYR A 144 -5.90 10.99 -1.20
CA TYR A 144 -6.82 9.90 -1.47
C TYR A 144 -7.17 9.79 -2.96
N THR A 145 -7.39 10.92 -3.64
CA THR A 145 -7.72 10.93 -5.08
C THR A 145 -6.55 10.42 -5.92
N ILE A 146 -5.31 10.82 -5.58
CA ILE A 146 -4.09 10.31 -6.24
C ILE A 146 -3.99 8.78 -6.07
N GLY A 147 -4.17 8.29 -4.85
CA GLY A 147 -4.17 6.87 -4.56
C GLY A 147 -5.27 6.12 -5.32
N LEU A 148 -6.51 6.61 -5.26
CA LEU A 148 -7.65 5.99 -5.92
C LEU A 148 -7.47 5.96 -7.45
N GLY A 149 -6.93 7.03 -8.03
CA GLY A 149 -6.58 7.08 -9.46
C GLY A 149 -5.58 6.00 -9.85
N SER A 150 -4.52 5.81 -9.05
CA SER A 150 -3.56 4.73 -9.28
C SER A 150 -4.20 3.35 -9.15
N GLY A 151 -5.09 3.17 -8.17
CA GLY A 151 -5.84 1.94 -7.97
C GLY A 151 -6.77 1.60 -9.13
N ALA A 152 -7.33 2.59 -9.81
CA ALA A 152 -8.15 2.38 -11.00
C ALA A 152 -7.33 1.99 -12.23
N VAL A 153 -6.12 2.53 -12.37
CA VAL A 153 -5.24 2.30 -13.52
C VAL A 153 -4.41 1.00 -13.37
N ALA A 154 -4.00 0.68 -12.16
CA ALA A 154 -3.12 -0.46 -11.90
C ALA A 154 -3.67 -1.81 -12.43
N PRO A 155 -4.94 -2.20 -12.20
CA PRO A 155 -5.47 -3.45 -12.74
C PRO A 155 -5.42 -3.52 -14.27
N ILE A 156 -5.60 -2.37 -14.95
CA ILE A 156 -5.57 -2.29 -16.41
C ILE A 156 -4.16 -2.59 -16.93
N ILE A 157 -3.15 -1.94 -16.34
CA ILE A 157 -1.75 -2.12 -16.75
C ILE A 157 -1.29 -3.55 -16.44
N PHE A 158 -1.47 -3.98 -15.20
CA PHE A 158 -0.99 -5.29 -14.76
C PHE A 158 -1.82 -6.45 -15.35
N GLY A 159 -3.10 -6.21 -15.67
CA GLY A 159 -3.93 -7.14 -16.42
C GLY A 159 -3.42 -7.32 -17.85
N ALA A 160 -3.15 -6.23 -18.57
CA ALA A 160 -2.59 -6.30 -19.91
C ALA A 160 -1.22 -7.02 -19.95
N ILE A 161 -0.39 -6.83 -18.92
CA ILE A 161 0.88 -7.56 -18.77
C ILE A 161 0.60 -9.05 -18.50
N GLY A 162 -0.36 -9.35 -17.65
CA GLY A 162 -0.77 -10.73 -17.34
C GLY A 162 -1.26 -11.48 -18.57
N ASP A 163 -2.08 -10.84 -19.39
CA ASP A 163 -2.58 -11.38 -20.65
C ASP A 163 -1.47 -11.56 -21.71
N ALA A 164 -0.52 -10.61 -21.78
CA ALA A 164 0.55 -10.63 -22.76
C ALA A 164 1.67 -11.63 -22.42
N VAL A 165 1.94 -11.87 -21.14
CA VAL A 165 3.06 -12.72 -20.67
C VAL A 165 2.57 -13.83 -19.77
N SER A 166 2.19 -13.52 -18.53
CA SER A 166 1.55 -14.41 -17.54
C SER A 166 1.13 -13.66 -16.28
N VAL A 167 0.17 -14.19 -15.55
CA VAL A 167 -0.24 -13.67 -14.24
C VAL A 167 0.92 -13.69 -13.25
N THR A 168 1.71 -14.77 -13.25
CA THR A 168 2.91 -14.91 -12.41
C THR A 168 3.93 -13.81 -12.66
N PHE A 169 4.21 -13.48 -13.93
CA PHE A 169 5.14 -12.40 -14.29
C PHE A 169 4.59 -11.04 -13.85
N SER A 170 3.29 -10.78 -14.10
CA SER A 170 2.63 -9.55 -13.70
C SER A 170 2.71 -9.35 -12.18
N LEU A 171 2.41 -10.37 -11.39
CA LEU A 171 2.51 -10.31 -9.93
C LEU A 171 3.96 -10.17 -9.43
N GLY A 172 4.93 -10.71 -10.15
CA GLY A 172 6.35 -10.46 -9.89
C GLY A 172 6.71 -8.98 -10.02
N LEU A 173 6.17 -8.28 -11.03
CA LEU A 173 6.33 -6.83 -11.17
C LEU A 173 5.61 -6.05 -10.06
N VAL A 174 4.46 -6.55 -9.56
CA VAL A 174 3.78 -5.96 -8.40
C VAL A 174 4.68 -6.05 -7.16
N ALA A 175 5.34 -7.19 -6.92
CA ALA A 175 6.32 -7.31 -5.84
C ALA A 175 7.51 -6.34 -6.01
N ALA A 176 7.99 -6.16 -7.23
CA ALA A 176 9.05 -5.17 -7.53
C ALA A 176 8.59 -3.73 -7.26
N MET A 177 7.31 -3.42 -7.50
CA MET A 177 6.74 -2.10 -7.17
C MET A 177 6.72 -1.83 -5.66
N ALA A 178 6.44 -2.84 -4.82
CA ALA A 178 6.57 -2.73 -3.37
C ALA A 178 8.03 -2.44 -2.95
N MET A 179 9.01 -3.06 -3.62
CA MET A 179 10.43 -2.76 -3.38
C MET A 179 10.81 -1.33 -3.78
N LEU A 180 10.17 -0.76 -4.80
CA LEU A 180 10.39 0.63 -5.20
C LEU A 180 9.94 1.62 -4.11
N ILE A 181 8.88 1.31 -3.37
CA ILE A 181 8.44 2.10 -2.22
C ILE A 181 9.56 2.19 -1.18
N ILE A 182 10.24 1.07 -0.89
CA ILE A 182 11.36 1.03 0.05
C ILE A 182 12.48 1.95 -0.41
N ALA A 183 12.78 2.01 -1.71
CA ALA A 183 13.78 2.91 -2.28
C ALA A 183 13.43 4.40 -2.11
N LEU A 184 12.16 4.77 -2.00
CA LEU A 184 11.71 6.14 -1.76
C LEU A 184 11.75 6.53 -0.27
N CYS A 185 11.70 5.58 0.65
CA CYS A 185 11.65 5.83 2.09
C CYS A 185 12.84 6.67 2.63
N PRO A 186 14.10 6.50 2.18
CA PRO A 186 15.21 7.33 2.62
C PRO A 186 15.04 8.82 2.27
N PHE A 187 14.34 9.15 1.20
CA PHE A 187 14.06 10.53 0.80
C PHE A 187 12.89 11.13 1.59
N LEU A 188 11.95 10.31 2.01
CA LEU A 188 10.80 10.72 2.81
C LEU A 188 11.16 10.88 4.30
N ALA A 189 12.06 10.06 4.83
CA ALA A 189 12.44 10.04 6.24
C ALA A 189 12.84 11.42 6.81
N PRO A 190 13.76 12.20 6.19
CA PRO A 190 14.16 13.48 6.72
C PRO A 190 13.03 14.53 6.66
N LYS A 191 12.07 14.36 5.76
CA LYS A 191 10.90 15.24 5.64
C LYS A 191 9.92 15.03 6.78
N ILE A 192 9.66 13.79 7.15
CA ILE A 192 8.82 13.46 8.32
C ILE A 192 9.48 13.97 9.59
N ALA A 193 10.77 13.69 9.81
CA ALA A 193 11.50 14.10 11.00
C ALA A 193 11.50 15.63 11.19
N LYS A 194 11.61 16.40 10.09
CA LYS A 194 11.59 17.86 10.12
C LYS A 194 10.23 18.45 10.51
N ASN A 195 9.13 17.80 10.12
CA ASN A 195 7.79 18.31 10.32
C ASN A 195 7.15 17.81 11.64
N ALA A 196 7.71 16.74 12.24
CA ALA A 196 7.29 16.22 13.55
C ALA A 196 7.98 16.93 14.75
N ALA A 197 9.00 17.78 14.51
CA ALA A 197 9.71 18.59 15.49
C ALA A 197 9.09 19.96 15.64
#